data_8be1be7c05996e4191f58113dae83d90
#
_entry.id   8be1be7c05996e4191f58113dae83d90
#
_cell.length_a   1.000
_cell.length_b   1.000
_cell.length_c   1.000
_cell.angle_alpha   90.00
_cell.angle_beta   90.00
_cell.angle_gamma   90.00
#
_symmetry.space_group_name_H-M   'P 1'
#
loop_
_entity.id
_entity.type
_entity.pdbx_description
1 polymer ?
#
loop_
_entity_poly.entity_id
_entity_poly.type
_entity_poly.pdbx_seq_one_letter_code
_entity_poly.pdbx_strand_id
1 'polypeptide(L)'
;MAITIRSSFDVDAPPSAVWTTMIDIERSAPCFPGAELKEQQPDGSYKGGFTVKLGPLTLKFAGKFKIAEQDDAQRSVVVAASGTDTKGRGGADAQIKAAVSDAGGGRTRVEVISDVNLSGTVAQYGRGAGMIEALSQQLLNQFAKNLTALIEADAPPAGASPAQAQAEGGENAPAGEPGAP
;
A
#
# COMPACT_ATOMS: atom_id res chain seq x y z
N MET A 1 12.93 -18.41 11.28
CA MET A 1 11.72 -19.13 10.90
C MET A 1 11.09 -18.44 9.71
N ALA A 2 10.89 -19.18 8.65
CA ALA A 2 10.39 -18.63 7.40
C ALA A 2 8.93 -19.03 7.18
N ILE A 3 8.11 -18.06 6.80
CA ILE A 3 6.68 -18.27 6.55
C ILE A 3 6.34 -17.64 5.22
N THR A 4 5.60 -18.36 4.37
CA THR A 4 5.09 -17.79 3.13
C THR A 4 3.59 -17.61 3.28
N ILE A 5 3.13 -16.38 3.08
CA ILE A 5 1.72 -16.03 3.21
C ILE A 5 1.20 -15.56 1.86
N ARG A 6 0.12 -16.18 1.41
CA ARG A 6 -0.54 -15.78 0.16
C ARG A 6 -1.87 -15.13 0.51
N SER A 7 -2.07 -13.93 -0.02
CA SER A 7 -3.26 -13.16 0.28
C SER A 7 -3.70 -12.42 -0.97
N SER A 8 -4.91 -11.93 -0.96
CA SER A 8 -5.38 -11.07 -2.04
C SER A 8 -6.41 -10.11 -1.49
N PHE A 9 -6.60 -9.00 -2.19
CA PHE A 9 -7.66 -8.08 -1.85
C PHE A 9 -8.14 -7.38 -3.12
N ASP A 10 -9.35 -6.87 -3.06
CA ASP A 10 -9.93 -6.14 -4.16
C ASP A 10 -10.05 -4.66 -3.78
N VAL A 11 -9.85 -3.79 -4.76
CA VAL A 11 -9.98 -2.35 -4.58
C VAL A 11 -11.02 -1.86 -5.57
N ASP A 12 -11.93 -1.03 -5.09
CA ASP A 12 -13.00 -0.51 -5.90
C ASP A 12 -12.51 0.73 -6.67
N ALA A 13 -11.54 0.53 -7.52
CA ALA A 13 -10.91 1.55 -8.33
C ALA A 13 -10.21 0.87 -9.51
N PRO A 14 -9.96 1.59 -10.62
CA PRO A 14 -9.32 0.98 -11.79
C PRO A 14 -7.85 0.64 -11.53
N PRO A 15 -7.32 -0.40 -12.20
CA PRO A 15 -5.96 -0.86 -11.97
C PRO A 15 -4.88 0.21 -12.09
N SER A 16 -5.02 1.14 -13.00
CA SER A 16 -4.02 2.19 -13.16
C SER A 16 -3.96 3.10 -11.93
N ALA A 17 -5.12 3.44 -11.38
CA ALA A 17 -5.18 4.27 -10.18
C ALA A 17 -4.61 3.53 -8.97
N VAL A 18 -4.95 2.25 -8.84
CA VAL A 18 -4.45 1.42 -7.75
C VAL A 18 -2.94 1.29 -7.84
N TRP A 19 -2.42 0.99 -9.02
CA TRP A 19 -0.99 0.84 -9.24
C TRP A 19 -0.23 2.13 -8.89
N THR A 20 -0.66 3.24 -9.48
CA THR A 20 0.01 4.52 -9.28
C THR A 20 0.04 4.92 -7.80
N THR A 21 -1.05 4.66 -7.08
CA THR A 21 -1.13 5.01 -5.67
C THR A 21 -0.30 4.05 -4.81
N MET A 22 -0.33 2.76 -5.13
CA MET A 22 0.41 1.78 -4.35
C MET A 22 1.91 1.97 -4.39
N ILE A 23 2.46 2.29 -5.56
CA ILE A 23 3.91 2.46 -5.69
C ILE A 23 4.40 3.80 -5.14
N ASP A 24 3.50 4.71 -4.86
CA ASP A 24 3.85 5.97 -4.21
C ASP A 24 3.90 5.71 -2.70
N ILE A 25 5.06 5.35 -2.22
CA ILE A 25 5.25 4.90 -0.85
C ILE A 25 4.80 5.95 0.17
N GLU A 26 5.07 7.23 -0.10
CA GLU A 26 4.70 8.27 0.84
C GLU A 26 3.20 8.38 1.02
N ARG A 27 2.43 8.07 -0.01
CA ARG A 27 0.98 8.11 0.06
C ARG A 27 0.39 6.80 0.53
N SER A 28 0.95 5.67 0.10
CA SER A 28 0.38 4.37 0.40
C SER A 28 0.75 3.82 1.78
N ALA A 29 1.93 4.14 2.29
CA ALA A 29 2.36 3.62 3.58
C ALA A 29 1.39 3.96 4.71
N PRO A 30 0.87 5.19 4.82
CA PRO A 30 -0.09 5.50 5.89
C PRO A 30 -1.40 4.72 5.78
N CYS A 31 -1.69 4.15 4.62
CA CYS A 31 -2.89 3.34 4.45
C CYS A 31 -2.77 1.99 5.12
N PHE A 32 -1.54 1.53 5.37
CA PHE A 32 -1.31 0.24 5.98
C PHE A 32 -1.40 0.38 7.50
N PRO A 33 -2.33 -0.32 8.17
CA PRO A 33 -2.54 -0.13 9.60
C PRO A 33 -1.29 -0.47 10.40
N GLY A 34 -0.90 0.44 11.26
CA GLY A 34 0.28 0.25 12.10
C GLY A 34 1.59 0.67 11.46
N ALA A 35 1.59 1.00 10.19
CA ALA A 35 2.80 1.45 9.51
C ALA A 35 3.06 2.93 9.80
N GLU A 36 4.32 3.26 10.01
CA GLU A 36 4.73 4.62 10.29
C GLU A 36 5.93 4.92 9.41
N LEU A 37 5.81 5.91 8.54
CA LEU A 37 6.88 6.32 7.64
C LEU A 37 7.62 7.48 8.28
N LYS A 38 8.96 7.39 8.36
CA LYS A 38 9.74 8.45 8.98
C LYS A 38 10.50 9.27 7.95
N GLU A 39 11.56 8.71 7.37
CA GLU A 39 12.32 9.48 6.39
C GLU A 39 12.88 8.60 5.29
N GLN A 40 13.09 9.22 4.13
CA GLN A 40 13.70 8.52 3.01
C GLN A 40 15.22 8.64 3.13
N GLN A 41 15.89 7.51 2.89
CA GLN A 41 17.34 7.48 2.93
C GLN A 41 17.94 7.78 1.55
N PRO A 42 19.22 8.15 1.50
CA PRO A 42 19.86 8.43 0.21
C PRO A 42 19.82 7.28 -0.78
N ASP A 43 19.75 6.04 -0.30
CA ASP A 43 19.69 4.86 -1.18
C ASP A 43 18.27 4.56 -1.68
N GLY A 44 17.31 5.41 -1.38
CA GLY A 44 15.92 5.22 -1.80
C GLY A 44 15.06 4.43 -0.83
N SER A 45 15.66 3.85 0.20
CA SER A 45 14.88 3.14 1.20
C SER A 45 14.24 4.14 2.17
N TYR A 46 13.25 3.69 2.91
CA TYR A 46 12.56 4.50 3.89
C TYR A 46 12.75 3.91 5.28
N LYS A 47 13.07 4.75 6.24
CA LYS A 47 13.02 4.35 7.65
C LYS A 47 11.58 4.45 8.11
N GLY A 48 11.20 3.53 8.96
CA GLY A 48 9.84 3.55 9.49
C GLY A 48 9.66 2.54 10.59
N GLY A 49 8.42 2.41 11.01
CA GLY A 49 8.05 1.47 12.05
C GLY A 49 6.78 0.74 11.67
N PHE A 50 6.57 -0.35 12.33
CA PHE A 50 5.36 -1.13 12.15
C PHE A 50 4.92 -1.69 13.48
N THR A 51 3.68 -1.38 13.86
CA THR A 51 3.09 -1.87 15.10
C THR A 51 2.03 -2.89 14.75
N VAL A 52 2.13 -4.07 15.33
CA VAL A 52 1.16 -5.13 15.08
C VAL A 52 0.69 -5.70 16.41
N LYS A 53 -0.60 -6.00 16.48
CA LYS A 53 -1.19 -6.59 17.67
C LYS A 53 -1.52 -8.03 17.42
N LEU A 54 -0.98 -8.89 18.27
CA LEU A 54 -1.21 -10.33 18.22
C LEU A 54 -1.89 -10.72 19.52
N GLY A 55 -3.23 -10.63 19.54
CA GLY A 55 -3.98 -10.87 20.77
C GLY A 55 -3.64 -9.82 21.82
N PRO A 56 -3.25 -10.22 23.01
CA PRO A 56 -2.87 -9.26 24.07
C PRO A 56 -1.47 -8.68 23.86
N LEU A 57 -0.73 -9.18 22.89
CA LEU A 57 0.65 -8.77 22.68
C LEU A 57 0.71 -7.70 21.59
N THR A 58 1.49 -6.66 21.85
CA THR A 58 1.77 -5.62 20.86
C THR A 58 3.24 -5.66 20.52
N LEU A 59 3.55 -5.80 19.23
CA LEU A 59 4.92 -5.79 18.75
C LEU A 59 5.14 -4.48 17.98
N LYS A 60 6.25 -3.81 18.29
CA LYS A 60 6.64 -2.59 17.58
C LYS A 60 8.00 -2.85 16.94
N PHE A 61 8.03 -2.77 15.63
CA PHE A 61 9.26 -2.94 14.88
C PHE A 61 9.75 -1.60 14.38
N ALA A 62 11.04 -1.39 14.45
CA ALA A 62 11.70 -0.24 13.85
C ALA A 62 12.67 -0.77 12.81
N GLY A 63 12.64 -0.19 11.64
CA GLY A 63 13.48 -0.67 10.57
C GLY A 63 13.33 0.14 9.30
N LYS A 64 13.45 -0.53 8.18
CA LYS A 64 13.37 0.14 6.90
C LYS A 64 12.75 -0.75 5.84
N PHE A 65 12.30 -0.14 4.76
CA PHE A 65 11.78 -0.88 3.62
C PHE A 65 12.07 -0.10 2.34
N LYS A 66 12.04 -0.82 1.24
CA LYS A 66 12.26 -0.21 -0.06
C LYS A 66 11.59 -1.04 -1.14
N ILE A 67 11.34 -0.42 -2.28
CA ILE A 67 10.92 -1.14 -3.46
C ILE A 67 12.17 -1.76 -4.05
N ALA A 68 12.24 -3.08 -4.03
CA ALA A 68 13.39 -3.82 -4.56
C ALA A 68 13.27 -4.02 -6.06
N GLU A 69 12.06 -4.25 -6.56
CA GLU A 69 11.80 -4.42 -7.98
C GLU A 69 10.45 -3.83 -8.32
N GLN A 70 10.34 -3.26 -9.51
CA GLN A 70 9.10 -2.67 -9.96
C GLN A 70 8.98 -2.88 -11.47
N ASP A 71 7.84 -3.43 -11.90
CA ASP A 71 7.55 -3.64 -13.32
C ASP A 71 6.24 -2.96 -13.63
N ASP A 72 6.33 -1.79 -14.24
CA ASP A 72 5.13 -0.98 -14.53
C ASP A 72 4.27 -1.62 -15.61
N ALA A 73 4.88 -2.33 -16.53
CA ALA A 73 4.13 -2.98 -17.62
C ALA A 73 3.24 -4.09 -17.09
N GLN A 74 3.75 -4.89 -16.16
CA GLN A 74 2.98 -5.98 -15.56
C GLN A 74 2.30 -5.57 -14.28
N ARG A 75 2.57 -4.38 -13.80
CA ARG A 75 2.05 -3.87 -12.53
C ARG A 75 2.36 -4.81 -11.40
N SER A 76 3.62 -5.16 -11.28
CA SER A 76 4.11 -5.98 -10.18
C SER A 76 5.24 -5.27 -9.47
N VAL A 77 5.32 -5.47 -8.17
CA VAL A 77 6.31 -4.81 -7.34
C VAL A 77 6.79 -5.77 -6.26
N VAL A 78 8.07 -5.66 -5.92
CA VAL A 78 8.65 -6.41 -4.81
C VAL A 78 9.14 -5.39 -3.80
N VAL A 79 8.65 -5.49 -2.58
CA VAL A 79 9.05 -4.63 -1.47
C VAL A 79 9.87 -5.47 -0.49
N ALA A 80 11.03 -4.97 -0.13
CA ALA A 80 11.87 -5.60 0.90
C ALA A 80 11.76 -4.77 2.17
N ALA A 81 11.46 -5.41 3.27
CA ALA A 81 11.31 -4.75 4.57
C ALA A 81 12.09 -5.53 5.63
N SER A 82 12.67 -4.80 6.58
CA SER A 82 13.34 -5.43 7.70
C SER A 82 13.17 -4.56 8.93
N GLY A 83 13.05 -5.18 10.07
CA GLY A 83 12.91 -4.44 11.31
C GLY A 83 13.21 -5.29 12.52
N THR A 84 13.50 -4.62 13.63
CA THR A 84 13.74 -5.29 14.90
C THR A 84 12.71 -4.77 15.92
N ASP A 85 12.31 -5.67 16.81
CA ASP A 85 11.38 -5.30 17.85
C ASP A 85 12.07 -4.30 18.81
N THR A 86 11.37 -3.22 19.11
CA THR A 86 11.95 -2.15 19.93
C THR A 86 12.26 -2.60 21.36
N LYS A 87 11.68 -3.70 21.80
CA LYS A 87 11.95 -4.27 23.11
C LYS A 87 12.97 -5.42 23.06
N GLY A 88 13.61 -5.60 21.91
CA GLY A 88 14.69 -6.59 21.81
C GLY A 88 14.25 -8.04 21.74
N ARG A 89 13.01 -8.32 21.36
CA ARG A 89 12.49 -9.69 21.32
C ARG A 89 12.80 -10.41 20.02
N GLY A 90 13.45 -9.75 19.08
CA GLY A 90 13.85 -10.37 17.82
C GLY A 90 13.55 -9.46 16.65
N GLY A 91 13.50 -10.02 15.46
CA GLY A 91 13.30 -9.24 14.25
C GLY A 91 12.44 -9.94 13.23
N ALA A 92 12.15 -9.21 12.18
CA ALA A 92 11.40 -9.71 11.04
C ALA A 92 11.98 -9.14 9.77
N ASP A 93 12.16 -10.00 8.76
CA ASP A 93 12.51 -9.59 7.42
C ASP A 93 11.40 -10.09 6.52
N ALA A 94 11.01 -9.28 5.57
CA ALA A 94 9.92 -9.65 4.66
C ALA A 94 10.25 -9.25 3.24
N GLN A 95 9.88 -10.13 2.31
CA GLN A 95 9.89 -9.80 0.92
C GLN A 95 8.46 -9.96 0.44
N ILE A 96 7.87 -8.88 -0.03
CA ILE A 96 6.46 -8.83 -0.36
C ILE A 96 6.31 -8.57 -1.85
N LYS A 97 5.70 -9.52 -2.55
CA LYS A 97 5.43 -9.39 -3.97
C LYS A 97 3.97 -9.07 -4.15
N ALA A 98 3.67 -8.02 -4.86
CA ALA A 98 2.29 -7.64 -5.14
C ALA A 98 2.10 -7.50 -6.65
N ALA A 99 1.00 -8.02 -7.15
CA ALA A 99 0.65 -7.93 -8.56
C ALA A 99 -0.77 -7.39 -8.68
N VAL A 100 -0.92 -6.39 -9.53
CA VAL A 100 -2.19 -5.69 -9.73
C VAL A 100 -2.80 -6.15 -11.04
N SER A 101 -4.05 -6.58 -11.00
CA SER A 101 -4.75 -7.04 -12.19
C SER A 101 -6.17 -6.48 -12.21
N ASP A 102 -6.74 -6.45 -13.41
CA ASP A 102 -8.10 -5.97 -13.61
C ASP A 102 -9.09 -7.06 -13.15
N ALA A 103 -9.97 -6.72 -12.23
CA ALA A 103 -11.00 -7.63 -11.77
C ALA A 103 -12.32 -7.48 -12.54
N GLY A 104 -12.37 -6.51 -13.46
CA GLY A 104 -13.59 -6.23 -14.22
C GLY A 104 -14.45 -5.16 -13.55
N GLY A 105 -15.24 -4.47 -14.34
CA GLY A 105 -16.19 -3.49 -13.80
C GLY A 105 -15.55 -2.30 -13.11
N GLY A 106 -14.33 -1.95 -13.49
CA GLY A 106 -13.65 -0.83 -12.84
C GLY A 106 -13.05 -1.18 -11.49
N ARG A 107 -12.89 -2.45 -11.20
CA ARG A 107 -12.32 -2.92 -9.95
C ARG A 107 -10.99 -3.59 -10.19
N THR A 108 -10.21 -3.67 -9.17
CA THR A 108 -8.84 -4.19 -9.24
C THR A 108 -8.65 -5.32 -8.22
N ARG A 109 -7.92 -6.33 -8.62
CA ARG A 109 -7.48 -7.38 -7.71
C ARG A 109 -5.98 -7.25 -7.50
N VAL A 110 -5.56 -7.32 -6.26
CA VAL A 110 -4.14 -7.32 -5.90
C VAL A 110 -3.84 -8.65 -5.22
N GLU A 111 -2.89 -9.39 -5.80
CA GLU A 111 -2.42 -10.63 -5.21
C GLU A 111 -1.11 -10.36 -4.52
N VAL A 112 -0.96 -10.85 -3.30
CA VAL A 112 0.20 -10.57 -2.47
C VAL A 112 0.80 -11.88 -1.98
N ILE A 113 2.10 -12.03 -2.16
CA ILE A 113 2.85 -13.15 -1.62
C ILE A 113 3.91 -12.55 -0.71
N SER A 114 3.86 -12.91 0.56
CA SER A 114 4.79 -12.38 1.55
C SER A 114 5.65 -13.51 2.09
N ASP A 115 6.95 -13.42 1.89
CA ASP A 115 7.91 -14.33 2.49
C ASP A 115 8.48 -13.62 3.71
N VAL A 116 8.14 -14.11 4.89
CA VAL A 116 8.50 -13.47 6.15
C VAL A 116 9.44 -14.38 6.93
N ASN A 117 10.53 -13.80 7.40
CA ASN A 117 11.50 -14.53 8.21
C ASN A 117 11.55 -13.89 9.58
N LEU A 118 11.21 -14.67 10.59
CA LEU A 118 11.15 -14.20 11.97
C LEU A 118 12.31 -14.77 12.75
N SER A 119 12.86 -13.96 13.66
CA SER A 119 13.99 -14.36 14.50
C SER A 119 13.73 -14.00 15.96
N GLY A 120 14.49 -14.64 16.85
CA GLY A 120 14.39 -14.40 18.28
C GLY A 120 13.06 -14.87 18.86
N THR A 121 12.64 -14.25 19.95
CA THR A 121 11.37 -14.60 20.60
C THR A 121 10.19 -14.32 19.70
N VAL A 122 10.30 -13.35 18.80
CA VAL A 122 9.25 -13.03 17.83
C VAL A 122 8.89 -14.26 17.00
N ALA A 123 9.88 -15.11 16.69
CA ALA A 123 9.65 -16.31 15.90
C ALA A 123 8.66 -17.28 16.55
N GLN A 124 8.56 -17.24 17.86
CA GLN A 124 7.63 -18.12 18.56
C GLN A 124 6.18 -17.80 18.24
N TYR A 125 5.89 -16.55 17.95
CA TYR A 125 4.54 -16.13 17.61
C TYR A 125 4.15 -16.57 16.20
N GLY A 126 5.13 -16.86 15.35
CA GLY A 126 4.88 -17.36 14.02
C GLY A 126 4.51 -18.83 13.97
N ARG A 127 4.61 -19.53 15.10
CA ARG A 127 4.26 -20.96 15.14
C ARG A 127 2.77 -21.19 14.98
N GLY A 128 1.97 -20.19 15.30
CA GLY A 128 0.55 -20.25 15.01
C GLY A 128 0.31 -19.71 13.62
N ALA A 129 0.70 -20.46 12.60
CA ALA A 129 0.65 -19.98 11.22
C ALA A 129 -0.71 -19.43 10.83
N GLY A 130 -1.77 -20.07 11.27
CA GLY A 130 -3.12 -19.59 10.95
C GLY A 130 -3.38 -18.21 11.51
N MET A 131 -2.83 -17.89 12.67
CA MET A 131 -2.99 -16.56 13.27
C MET A 131 -2.30 -15.50 12.43
N ILE A 132 -1.09 -15.79 11.95
CA ILE A 132 -0.33 -14.86 11.14
C ILE A 132 -1.03 -14.62 9.80
N GLU A 133 -1.55 -15.69 9.19
CA GLU A 133 -2.29 -15.56 7.93
C GLU A 133 -3.55 -14.73 8.12
N ALA A 134 -4.30 -14.99 9.19
CA ALA A 134 -5.52 -14.24 9.47
C ALA A 134 -5.22 -12.76 9.72
N LEU A 135 -4.15 -12.49 10.46
CA LEU A 135 -3.73 -11.14 10.72
C LEU A 135 -3.32 -10.43 9.44
N SER A 136 -2.55 -11.11 8.60
CA SER A 136 -2.10 -10.57 7.34
C SER A 136 -3.30 -10.20 6.44
N GLN A 137 -4.27 -11.10 6.34
CA GLN A 137 -5.46 -10.83 5.54
C GLN A 137 -6.26 -9.65 6.10
N GLN A 138 -6.35 -9.57 7.42
CA GLN A 138 -7.05 -8.46 8.06
C GLN A 138 -6.36 -7.12 7.77
N LEU A 139 -5.05 -7.10 7.85
CA LEU A 139 -4.27 -5.89 7.56
C LEU A 139 -4.42 -5.49 6.10
N LEU A 140 -4.41 -6.44 5.19
CA LEU A 140 -4.57 -6.15 3.77
C LEU A 140 -5.99 -5.68 3.45
N ASN A 141 -7.00 -6.23 4.11
CA ASN A 141 -8.37 -5.77 3.92
C ASN A 141 -8.51 -4.33 4.37
N GLN A 142 -7.88 -3.97 5.48
CA GLN A 142 -7.92 -2.60 5.97
C GLN A 142 -7.11 -1.68 5.06
N PHE A 143 -5.99 -2.17 4.56
CA PHE A 143 -5.19 -1.42 3.59
C PHE A 143 -6.02 -1.13 2.33
N ALA A 144 -6.76 -2.12 1.85
CA ALA A 144 -7.60 -1.95 0.68
C ALA A 144 -8.66 -0.87 0.89
N LYS A 145 -9.28 -0.84 2.06
CA LYS A 145 -10.27 0.19 2.37
C LYS A 145 -9.63 1.57 2.42
N ASN A 146 -8.50 1.68 3.07
CA ASN A 146 -7.79 2.94 3.19
C ASN A 146 -7.29 3.42 1.83
N LEU A 147 -6.80 2.50 1.01
CA LEU A 147 -6.32 2.81 -0.31
C LEU A 147 -7.47 3.31 -1.20
N THR A 148 -8.61 2.65 -1.12
CA THR A 148 -9.80 3.06 -1.87
C THR A 148 -10.20 4.48 -1.47
N ALA A 149 -10.23 4.77 -0.18
CA ALA A 149 -10.58 6.09 0.31
C ALA A 149 -9.59 7.15 -0.17
N LEU A 150 -8.31 6.81 -0.19
CA LEU A 150 -7.28 7.72 -0.68
C LEU A 150 -7.45 8.01 -2.16
N ILE A 151 -7.70 6.99 -2.95
CA ILE A 151 -7.90 7.15 -4.38
C ILE A 151 -9.15 7.99 -4.65
N GLU A 152 -10.23 7.75 -3.92
CA GLU A 152 -11.46 8.52 -4.07
C GLU A 152 -11.26 9.98 -3.67
N ALA A 153 -10.49 10.24 -2.65
CA ALA A 153 -10.21 11.61 -2.21
C ALA A 153 -9.39 12.37 -3.24
N ASP A 154 -8.53 11.68 -3.98
CA ASP A 154 -7.71 12.31 -5.01
C ASP A 154 -8.41 12.39 -6.35
N ALA A 155 -9.45 11.61 -6.54
CA ALA A 155 -10.18 11.62 -7.80
C ALA A 155 -11.07 12.85 -7.88
N PRO A 156 -11.39 13.32 -9.09
CA PRO A 156 -12.37 14.40 -9.22
C PRO A 156 -13.71 13.93 -8.66
N PRO A 157 -14.51 14.82 -8.11
CA PRO A 157 -15.84 14.44 -7.66
C PRO A 157 -16.60 13.76 -8.78
N ALA A 158 -17.51 12.90 -8.42
CA ALA A 158 -18.25 12.13 -9.41
C ALA A 158 -18.88 12.98 -10.48
N GLY A 159 -19.32 14.15 -10.17
CA GLY A 159 -19.91 15.04 -11.17
C GLY A 159 -18.88 15.87 -11.90
N ALA A 160 -17.66 15.90 -11.45
CA ALA A 160 -16.64 16.74 -12.06
C ALA A 160 -15.76 15.90 -12.97
N SER A 161 -16.28 15.56 -14.09
CA SER A 161 -15.52 14.80 -15.06
C SER A 161 -14.48 15.70 -15.71
N PRO A 162 -13.48 15.13 -16.33
CA PRO A 162 -12.51 15.93 -17.07
C PRO A 162 -13.17 16.81 -18.13
N ALA A 163 -14.20 16.30 -18.73
CA ALA A 163 -14.90 17.07 -19.75
C ALA A 163 -15.54 18.31 -19.13
N GLN A 164 -16.05 18.17 -17.95
CA GLN A 164 -16.66 19.29 -17.28
C GLN A 164 -15.63 20.36 -16.95
N ALA A 165 -14.49 19.95 -16.49
CA ALA A 165 -13.43 20.89 -16.19
C ALA A 165 -12.98 21.61 -17.46
N GLN A 166 -12.93 20.90 -18.56
CA GLN A 166 -12.55 21.52 -19.80
C GLN A 166 -13.58 22.50 -20.28
N ALA A 167 -14.82 22.19 -20.06
CA ALA A 167 -15.87 23.09 -20.45
C ALA A 167 -15.74 24.44 -19.77
N GLU A 168 -15.40 24.41 -18.53
CA GLU A 168 -15.20 25.63 -17.81
C GLU A 168 -14.06 26.44 -18.41
N GLY A 169 -13.01 25.80 -18.73
CA GLY A 169 -11.90 26.47 -19.32
C GLY A 169 -12.25 27.04 -20.67
N GLY A 170 -12.96 26.27 -21.40
CA GLY A 170 -13.35 26.76 -22.70
C GLY A 170 -14.27 27.95 -22.62
N GLU A 171 -15.10 27.90 -21.66
CA GLU A 171 -16.00 28.98 -21.51
C GLU A 171 -15.29 30.26 -21.25
N ASN A 172 -14.32 30.24 -20.49
CA ASN A 172 -13.61 31.44 -20.20
C ASN A 172 -12.97 32.00 -21.43
N ALA A 173 -12.44 31.18 -22.19
CA ALA A 173 -11.76 31.66 -23.32
C ALA A 173 -12.63 32.47 -24.19
N PRO A 174 -13.73 31.98 -24.50
CA PRO A 174 -14.55 32.70 -25.42
C PRO A 174 -14.99 33.95 -24.83
N ALA A 175 -15.23 33.85 -23.65
CA ALA A 175 -15.73 35.03 -23.08
C ALA A 175 -14.91 36.15 -23.48
N GLY A 176 -13.77 35.89 -23.51
CA GLY A 176 -12.99 37.01 -23.72
C GLY A 176 -13.32 37.68 -24.91
N GLU A 177 -13.60 37.00 -25.65
CA GLU A 177 -13.76 37.60 -26.70
C GLU A 177 -14.56 38.44 -27.03
N PRO A 178 -15.08 38.29 -26.67
CA PRO A 178 -15.95 38.93 -27.12
C PRO A 178 -15.71 40.15 -27.37
N GLY A 179 -15.43 40.30 -26.89
CA GLY A 179 -15.29 41.37 -26.86
C GLY A 179 -15.42 41.97 -27.97
N ALA A 180 -15.19 41.69 -28.43
CA ALA A 180 -15.16 42.00 -29.39
C ALA A 180 -15.96 42.84 -29.88
N PRO A 181 -16.06 43.52 -30.04
CA PRO A 181 -16.87 44.32 -30.62
C PRO A 181 -16.83 44.92 -31.53
#